data_292566c81e34ca0fba47b024223a88e4
#
_entry.id   292566c81e34ca0fba47b024223a88e4
#
_cell.length_a   1.000
_cell.length_b   1.000
_cell.length_c   1.000
_cell.angle_alpha   90.00
_cell.angle_beta   90.00
_cell.angle_gamma   90.00
#
_symmetry.space_group_name_H-M   'P 1'
#
loop_
_entity.id
_entity.type
_entity.pdbx_description
1 polymer ?
#
loop_
_entity_poly.entity_id
_entity_poly.type
_entity_poly.pdbx_seq_one_letter_code
_entity_poly.pdbx_strand_id
1 'polypeptide(L)'
;ILVIAGDPPQDMGHRTWPNTTVDIIGRYRRELPHLKVYAAFDPYRRAPYRELEDIRRKKAAGACGFFTQPLFDRRMLELSASWLEGETVFWGVSPVIGPKSRAYWERVNRVVFPRDFDSSLLANIAFAQDVLRFARERGDSAYLMPVKVDLATYLAPLRGIFRPDHNPV
;
A
#
# COMPACT_ATOMS: atom_id res chain seq x y z
N ILE A 1 -9.48 -7.14 -8.86
CA ILE A 1 -10.03 -5.79 -8.58
C ILE A 1 -9.51 -5.33 -7.23
N LEU A 2 -9.06 -4.07 -7.11
CA LEU A 2 -8.74 -3.42 -5.83
C LEU A 2 -9.89 -2.49 -5.42
N VAL A 3 -10.44 -2.71 -4.23
CA VAL A 3 -11.48 -1.86 -3.63
C VAL A 3 -10.83 -0.92 -2.60
N ILE A 4 -10.96 0.38 -2.85
CA ILE A 4 -10.45 1.43 -1.98
C ILE A 4 -11.58 2.36 -1.52
N ALA A 5 -11.45 2.95 -0.35
CA ALA A 5 -12.32 4.03 0.07
C ALA A 5 -11.94 5.30 -0.71
N GLY A 6 -12.92 5.95 -1.31
CA GLY A 6 -12.73 7.28 -1.89
C GLY A 6 -12.43 8.32 -0.82
N ASP A 7 -11.90 9.46 -1.24
CA ASP A 7 -11.78 10.62 -0.37
C ASP A 7 -13.17 11.24 -0.12
N PRO A 8 -13.38 11.85 1.06
CA PRO A 8 -14.59 12.62 1.29
C PRO A 8 -14.73 13.72 0.24
N PRO A 9 -15.97 14.02 -0.23
CA PRO A 9 -16.18 15.11 -1.16
C PRO A 9 -15.70 16.43 -0.55
N GLN A 10 -15.01 17.23 -1.36
CA GLN A 10 -14.46 18.52 -0.92
C GLN A 10 -15.51 19.64 -0.87
N ASP A 11 -16.67 19.42 -1.46
CA ASP A 11 -17.80 20.34 -1.43
C ASP A 11 -19.12 19.62 -1.07
N MET A 12 -20.09 20.41 -0.60
CA MET A 12 -21.40 19.93 -0.17
C MET A 12 -22.32 19.52 -1.32
N GLY A 13 -21.94 19.76 -2.57
CA GLY A 13 -22.74 19.48 -3.77
C GLY A 13 -22.62 18.05 -4.28
N HIS A 14 -21.64 17.30 -3.83
CA HIS A 14 -21.42 15.93 -4.31
C HIS A 14 -22.25 14.91 -3.53
N ARG A 15 -22.95 14.08 -4.29
CA ARG A 15 -23.73 12.98 -3.73
C ARG A 15 -22.78 11.89 -3.19
N THR A 16 -22.88 11.59 -1.91
CA THR A 16 -22.19 10.45 -1.30
C THR A 16 -23.12 9.24 -1.22
N TRP A 17 -22.55 8.06 -1.41
CA TRP A 17 -23.26 6.81 -1.27
C TRP A 17 -22.87 6.15 0.06
N PRO A 18 -23.80 5.57 0.81
CA PRO A 18 -23.53 5.00 2.14
C PRO A 18 -22.74 3.67 2.09
N ASN A 19 -22.39 3.20 0.91
CA ASN A 19 -21.68 1.93 0.75
C ASN A 19 -20.25 2.02 1.29
N THR A 20 -19.89 1.10 2.17
CA THR A 20 -18.52 0.93 2.67
C THR A 20 -17.71 0.02 1.73
N THR A 21 -16.38 0.03 1.87
CA THR A 21 -15.52 -0.92 1.15
C THR A 21 -15.88 -2.38 1.47
N VAL A 22 -16.29 -2.66 2.70
CA VAL A 22 -16.73 -3.99 3.14
C VAL A 22 -17.99 -4.43 2.39
N ASP A 23 -18.97 -3.53 2.22
CA ASP A 23 -20.20 -3.81 1.47
C ASP A 23 -19.91 -4.11 0.00
N ILE A 24 -19.01 -3.32 -0.60
CA ILE A 24 -18.60 -3.50 -2.00
C ILE A 24 -17.87 -4.83 -2.19
N ILE A 25 -16.92 -5.17 -1.32
CA ILE A 25 -16.20 -6.45 -1.36
C ILE A 25 -17.20 -7.62 -1.25
N GLY A 26 -18.11 -7.57 -0.26
CA GLY A 26 -19.13 -8.60 -0.07
C GLY A 26 -20.07 -8.73 -1.27
N ARG A 27 -20.41 -7.62 -1.92
CA ARG A 27 -21.20 -7.63 -3.14
C ARG A 27 -20.48 -8.30 -4.31
N TYR A 28 -19.23 -7.93 -4.59
CA TYR A 28 -18.42 -8.59 -5.61
C TYR A 28 -18.27 -10.09 -5.35
N ARG A 29 -18.05 -10.48 -4.08
CA ARG A 29 -17.93 -11.89 -3.71
C ARG A 29 -19.17 -12.70 -4.05
N ARG A 30 -20.37 -12.11 -3.87
CA ARG A 30 -21.64 -12.78 -4.17
C ARG A 30 -21.99 -12.78 -5.66
N GLU A 31 -21.85 -11.61 -6.31
CA GLU A 31 -22.35 -11.42 -7.68
C GLU A 31 -21.33 -11.81 -8.74
N LEU A 32 -20.03 -11.72 -8.44
CA LEU A 32 -18.93 -12.02 -9.38
C LEU A 32 -17.86 -12.89 -8.70
N PRO A 33 -18.19 -14.13 -8.29
CA PRO A 33 -17.30 -14.98 -7.47
C PRO A 33 -16.02 -15.40 -8.18
N HIS A 34 -15.94 -15.27 -9.49
CA HIS A 34 -14.74 -15.53 -10.28
C HIS A 34 -13.68 -14.44 -10.19
N LEU A 35 -14.04 -13.24 -9.71
CA LEU A 35 -13.12 -12.14 -9.53
C LEU A 35 -12.37 -12.22 -8.20
N LYS A 36 -11.05 -12.04 -8.25
CA LYS A 36 -10.25 -11.81 -7.05
C LYS A 36 -10.39 -10.35 -6.63
N VAL A 37 -10.90 -10.12 -5.42
CA VAL A 37 -11.11 -8.78 -4.87
C VAL A 37 -10.09 -8.53 -3.77
N TYR A 38 -9.29 -7.50 -3.94
CA TYR A 38 -8.29 -7.05 -2.97
C TYR A 38 -8.78 -5.80 -2.25
N ALA A 39 -8.33 -5.62 -1.03
CA ALA A 39 -8.66 -4.46 -0.20
C ALA A 39 -7.43 -3.58 0.04
N ALA A 40 -7.64 -2.30 0.29
CA ALA A 40 -6.58 -1.42 0.75
C ALA A 40 -6.34 -1.54 2.26
N PHE A 41 -5.08 -1.43 2.66
CA PHE A 41 -4.63 -1.27 4.03
C PHE A 41 -3.81 0.02 4.16
N ASP A 42 -4.15 0.86 5.14
CA ASP A 42 -3.49 2.15 5.37
C ASP A 42 -3.20 2.34 6.87
N PRO A 43 -1.95 2.07 7.32
CA PRO A 43 -1.60 2.15 8.74
C PRO A 43 -1.58 3.57 9.31
N TYR A 44 -1.70 4.59 8.45
CA TYR A 44 -1.64 6.00 8.85
C TYR A 44 -3.03 6.64 9.04
N ARG A 45 -4.08 5.98 8.55
CA ARG A 45 -5.40 6.59 8.42
C ARG A 45 -6.17 6.62 9.74
N ARG A 46 -6.01 5.57 10.57
CA ARG A 46 -6.79 5.37 11.81
C ARG A 46 -5.89 4.88 12.93
N ALA A 47 -6.46 4.84 14.15
CA ALA A 47 -5.80 4.16 15.28
C ALA A 47 -5.56 2.67 14.96
N PRO A 48 -4.44 2.08 15.41
CA PRO A 48 -4.05 0.69 15.09
C PRO A 48 -5.16 -0.34 15.30
N TYR A 49 -5.89 -0.26 16.42
CA TYR A 49 -6.96 -1.21 16.70
C TYR A 49 -8.12 -1.15 15.71
N ARG A 50 -8.40 0.04 15.15
CA ARG A 50 -9.42 0.23 14.10
C ARG A 50 -8.97 -0.35 12.77
N GLU A 51 -7.69 -0.25 12.43
CA GLU A 51 -7.15 -0.88 11.22
C GLU A 51 -7.18 -2.41 11.34
N LEU A 52 -6.85 -2.97 12.49
CA LEU A 52 -6.97 -4.41 12.75
C LEU A 52 -8.43 -4.92 12.62
N GLU A 53 -9.38 -4.15 13.14
CA GLU A 53 -10.81 -4.46 12.98
C GLU A 53 -11.23 -4.40 11.50
N ASP A 54 -10.78 -3.38 10.77
CA ASP A 54 -11.10 -3.20 9.35
C ASP A 54 -10.50 -4.31 8.47
N ILE A 55 -9.27 -4.75 8.75
CA ILE A 55 -8.66 -5.93 8.11
C ILE A 55 -9.56 -7.15 8.28
N ARG A 56 -9.98 -7.45 9.54
CA ARG A 56 -10.85 -8.61 9.82
C ARG A 56 -12.19 -8.53 9.07
N ARG A 57 -12.81 -7.35 9.04
CA ARG A 57 -14.07 -7.12 8.34
C ARG A 57 -13.95 -7.28 6.82
N LYS A 58 -12.89 -6.74 6.22
CA LYS A 58 -12.61 -6.89 4.78
C LYS A 58 -12.34 -8.35 4.41
N LYS A 59 -11.59 -9.05 5.23
CA LYS A 59 -11.34 -10.49 5.08
C LYS A 59 -12.63 -11.30 5.17
N ALA A 60 -13.45 -11.07 6.20
CA ALA A 60 -14.74 -11.73 6.37
C ALA A 60 -15.71 -11.45 5.20
N ALA A 61 -15.64 -10.27 4.58
CA ALA A 61 -16.40 -9.92 3.40
C ALA A 61 -15.92 -10.64 2.12
N GLY A 62 -14.72 -11.25 2.13
CA GLY A 62 -14.18 -12.02 1.02
C GLY A 62 -13.02 -11.37 0.28
N ALA A 63 -12.31 -10.44 0.90
CA ALA A 63 -11.04 -9.93 0.35
C ALA A 63 -10.02 -11.07 0.22
N CYS A 64 -9.38 -11.17 -0.96
CA CYS A 64 -8.36 -12.18 -1.27
C CYS A 64 -6.94 -11.75 -0.85
N GLY A 65 -6.76 -10.56 -0.35
CA GLY A 65 -5.49 -9.99 0.07
C GLY A 65 -5.55 -8.47 0.14
N PHE A 66 -4.40 -7.85 0.40
CA PHE A 66 -4.30 -6.44 0.72
C PHE A 66 -3.23 -5.71 -0.09
N PHE A 67 -3.56 -4.53 -0.57
CA PHE A 67 -2.60 -3.55 -1.05
C PHE A 67 -2.34 -2.54 0.05
N THR A 68 -1.09 -2.40 0.49
CA THR A 68 -0.77 -1.44 1.54
C THR A 68 -0.66 -0.03 0.96
N GLN A 69 -0.96 0.99 1.75
CA GLN A 69 -0.42 2.32 1.47
C GLN A 69 1.11 2.24 1.46
N PRO A 70 1.83 3.04 0.66
CA PRO A 70 3.28 3.06 0.72
C PRO A 70 3.80 3.26 2.15
N LEU A 71 4.76 2.45 2.54
CA LEU A 71 5.43 2.53 3.83
C LEU A 71 6.80 3.20 3.67
N PHE A 72 7.26 3.87 4.71
CA PHE A 72 8.47 4.71 4.67
C PHE A 72 9.43 4.43 5.81
N ASP A 73 9.14 3.41 6.61
CA ASP A 73 9.96 2.99 7.77
C ASP A 73 9.92 1.47 7.92
N ARG A 74 11.07 0.88 8.19
CA ARG A 74 11.24 -0.56 8.37
C ARG A 74 10.40 -1.10 9.54
N ARG A 75 10.31 -0.36 10.63
CA ARG A 75 9.51 -0.77 11.81
C ARG A 75 8.04 -0.83 11.49
N MET A 76 7.54 0.17 10.73
CA MET A 76 6.15 0.18 10.27
C MET A 76 5.87 -0.96 9.29
N LEU A 77 6.83 -1.30 8.43
CA LEU A 77 6.74 -2.45 7.53
C LEU A 77 6.59 -3.76 8.32
N GLU A 78 7.45 -3.99 9.31
CA GLU A 78 7.43 -5.20 10.15
C GLU A 78 6.15 -5.28 11.01
N LEU A 79 5.72 -4.17 11.58
CA LEU A 79 4.47 -4.09 12.33
C LEU A 79 3.26 -4.38 11.43
N SER A 80 3.22 -3.78 10.24
CA SER A 80 2.15 -4.03 9.27
C SER A 80 2.13 -5.49 8.82
N ALA A 81 3.30 -6.09 8.64
CA ALA A 81 3.43 -7.50 8.29
C ALA A 81 2.88 -8.43 9.38
N SER A 82 3.06 -8.11 10.66
CA SER A 82 2.47 -8.88 11.76
C SER A 82 0.94 -8.79 11.78
N TRP A 83 0.37 -7.65 11.35
CA TRP A 83 -1.08 -7.47 11.26
C TRP A 83 -1.71 -8.19 10.06
N LEU A 84 -0.93 -8.37 9.00
CA LEU A 84 -1.32 -9.02 7.75
C LEU A 84 -0.75 -10.45 7.63
N GLU A 85 -0.41 -11.06 8.76
CA GLU A 85 0.13 -12.42 8.76
C GLU A 85 -0.86 -13.43 8.16
N GLY A 86 -0.37 -14.28 7.26
CA GLY A 86 -1.18 -15.26 6.53
C GLY A 86 -2.02 -14.70 5.39
N GLU A 87 -1.93 -13.40 5.09
CA GLU A 87 -2.63 -12.78 3.97
C GLU A 87 -1.72 -12.64 2.74
N THR A 88 -2.30 -12.57 1.55
CA THR A 88 -1.61 -12.15 0.33
C THR A 88 -1.44 -10.62 0.37
N VAL A 89 -0.20 -10.15 0.35
CA VAL A 89 0.09 -8.72 0.49
C VAL A 89 0.83 -8.17 -0.73
N PHE A 90 0.43 -6.98 -1.15
CA PHE A 90 1.13 -6.15 -2.12
C PHE A 90 1.68 -4.92 -1.40
N TRP A 91 2.98 -4.93 -1.13
CA TRP A 91 3.67 -3.87 -0.40
C TRP A 91 3.89 -2.64 -1.28
N GLY A 92 3.34 -1.51 -0.88
CA GLY A 92 3.48 -0.25 -1.61
C GLY A 92 4.82 0.44 -1.32
N VAL A 93 5.48 0.92 -2.36
CA VAL A 93 6.71 1.69 -2.28
C VAL A 93 6.60 2.95 -3.13
N SER A 94 6.90 4.09 -2.53
CA SER A 94 6.92 5.38 -3.23
C SER A 94 8.12 6.21 -2.78
N PRO A 95 8.91 6.81 -3.68
CA PRO A 95 9.98 7.71 -3.27
C PRO A 95 9.40 9.04 -2.76
N VAL A 96 9.99 9.54 -1.68
CA VAL A 96 9.68 10.85 -1.09
C VAL A 96 10.92 11.73 -1.20
N ILE A 97 11.00 12.51 -2.28
CA ILE A 97 12.19 13.31 -2.59
C ILE A 97 11.97 14.77 -2.19
N GLY A 98 12.78 15.21 -1.25
CA GLY A 98 12.82 16.58 -0.77
C GLY A 98 11.63 17.02 0.08
N PRO A 99 11.69 18.24 0.64
CA PRO A 99 10.76 18.69 1.66
C PRO A 99 9.32 18.87 1.16
N LYS A 100 9.12 19.24 -0.11
CA LYS A 100 7.77 19.44 -0.67
C LYS A 100 7.02 18.09 -0.78
N SER A 101 7.71 17.04 -1.21
CA SER A 101 7.13 15.69 -1.28
C SER A 101 6.82 15.17 0.12
N ARG A 102 7.74 15.31 1.06
CA ARG A 102 7.53 14.96 2.46
C ARG A 102 6.31 15.65 3.06
N ALA A 103 6.22 16.97 2.92
CA ALA A 103 5.08 17.74 3.42
C ALA A 103 3.73 17.32 2.80
N TYR A 104 3.72 16.89 1.54
CA TYR A 104 2.52 16.32 0.91
C TYR A 104 2.08 15.03 1.61
N TRP A 105 2.99 14.08 1.82
CA TRP A 105 2.69 12.82 2.48
C TRP A 105 2.24 13.01 3.93
N GLU A 106 2.88 13.92 4.68
CA GLU A 106 2.48 14.25 6.06
C GLU A 106 1.08 14.86 6.12
N ARG A 107 0.77 15.84 5.27
CA ARG A 107 -0.50 16.58 5.35
C ARG A 107 -1.69 15.83 4.73
N VAL A 108 -1.48 15.24 3.55
CA VAL A 108 -2.57 14.61 2.77
C VAL A 108 -2.77 13.17 3.19
N ASN A 109 -1.69 12.43 3.31
CA ASN A 109 -1.73 11.00 3.62
C ASN A 109 -1.50 10.69 5.11
N ARG A 110 -1.26 11.70 5.94
CA ARG A 110 -1.06 11.57 7.40
C ARG A 110 0.12 10.67 7.77
N VAL A 111 1.10 10.54 6.89
CA VAL A 111 2.29 9.73 7.11
C VAL A 111 3.10 10.32 8.25
N VAL A 112 3.51 9.48 9.17
CA VAL A 112 4.47 9.81 10.21
C VAL A 112 5.83 9.28 9.78
N PHE A 113 6.73 10.18 9.42
CA PHE A 113 8.11 9.80 9.10
C PHE A 113 8.95 9.66 10.37
N PRO A 114 9.89 8.71 10.41
CA PRO A 114 10.88 8.67 11.49
C PRO A 114 11.70 9.98 11.52
N ARG A 115 12.24 10.30 12.70
CA ARG A 115 13.00 11.55 12.91
C ARG A 115 14.21 11.68 11.99
N ASP A 116 14.84 10.55 11.68
CA ASP A 116 16.02 10.38 10.84
C ASP A 116 15.70 10.05 9.38
N PHE A 117 14.45 10.26 8.95
CA PHE A 117 14.05 10.01 7.57
C PHE A 117 14.85 10.87 6.59
N ASP A 118 15.58 10.21 5.69
CA ASP A 118 16.34 10.83 4.62
C ASP A 118 15.52 10.87 3.32
N SER A 119 15.22 12.09 2.85
CA SER A 119 14.47 12.34 1.61
C SER A 119 15.36 12.40 0.35
N SER A 120 16.60 11.92 0.41
CA SER A 120 17.47 11.78 -0.75
C SER A 120 16.99 10.64 -1.67
N LEU A 121 17.31 10.74 -2.95
CA LEU A 121 16.99 9.67 -3.91
C LEU A 121 17.69 8.35 -3.53
N LEU A 122 18.92 8.42 -3.08
CA LEU A 122 19.71 7.24 -2.69
C LEU A 122 19.07 6.48 -1.53
N ALA A 123 18.69 7.18 -0.47
CA ALA A 123 18.01 6.58 0.68
C ALA A 123 16.66 5.95 0.30
N ASN A 124 15.89 6.61 -0.56
CA ASN A 124 14.62 6.08 -1.05
C ASN A 124 14.81 4.83 -1.94
N ILE A 125 15.87 4.78 -2.76
CA ILE A 125 16.23 3.58 -3.53
C ILE A 125 16.62 2.43 -2.59
N ALA A 126 17.48 2.71 -1.59
CA ALA A 126 17.87 1.71 -0.60
C ALA A 126 16.68 1.13 0.15
N PHE A 127 15.76 1.98 0.60
CA PHE A 127 14.53 1.53 1.25
C PHE A 127 13.63 0.72 0.30
N ALA A 128 13.50 1.14 -0.96
CA ALA A 128 12.76 0.38 -1.95
C ALA A 128 13.35 -1.02 -2.15
N GLN A 129 14.69 -1.14 -2.21
CA GLN A 129 15.37 -2.43 -2.28
C GLN A 129 15.05 -3.31 -1.06
N ASP A 130 15.01 -2.73 0.14
CA ASP A 130 14.69 -3.45 1.38
C ASP A 130 13.26 -3.99 1.36
N VAL A 131 12.28 -3.16 0.94
CA VAL A 131 10.89 -3.61 0.83
C VAL A 131 10.73 -4.73 -0.21
N LEU A 132 11.41 -4.63 -1.35
CA LEU A 132 11.38 -5.65 -2.39
C LEU A 132 11.99 -6.98 -1.90
N ARG A 133 13.11 -6.95 -1.17
CA ARG A 133 13.70 -8.16 -0.55
C ARG A 133 12.77 -8.73 0.50
N PHE A 134 12.24 -7.89 1.37
CA PHE A 134 11.28 -8.28 2.40
C PHE A 134 10.04 -8.97 1.81
N ALA A 135 9.43 -8.39 0.78
CA ALA A 135 8.30 -8.99 0.10
C ALA A 135 8.65 -10.37 -0.49
N ARG A 136 9.82 -10.47 -1.14
CA ARG A 136 10.30 -11.73 -1.73
C ARG A 136 10.52 -12.83 -0.67
N GLU A 137 11.15 -12.50 0.46
CA GLU A 137 11.40 -13.44 1.56
C GLU A 137 10.11 -13.98 2.17
N ARG A 138 9.05 -13.19 2.17
CA ARG A 138 7.72 -13.57 2.65
C ARG A 138 6.85 -14.29 1.62
N GLY A 139 7.27 -14.33 0.36
CA GLY A 139 6.43 -14.80 -0.74
C GLY A 139 5.32 -13.83 -1.14
N ASP A 140 5.41 -12.58 -0.68
CA ASP A 140 4.49 -11.50 -1.01
C ASP A 140 4.88 -10.81 -2.33
N SER A 141 4.03 -9.89 -2.77
CA SER A 141 4.29 -9.00 -3.91
C SER A 141 4.61 -7.58 -3.45
N ALA A 142 5.15 -6.77 -4.35
CA ALA A 142 5.32 -5.34 -4.13
C ALA A 142 4.87 -4.55 -5.37
N TYR A 143 4.47 -3.30 -5.17
CA TYR A 143 4.19 -2.38 -6.25
C TYR A 143 4.90 -1.04 -6.02
N LEU A 144 5.37 -0.45 -7.12
CA LEU A 144 6.13 0.79 -7.11
C LEU A 144 5.28 1.95 -7.61
N MET A 145 5.31 3.07 -6.89
CA MET A 145 4.68 4.33 -7.25
C MET A 145 5.75 5.43 -7.41
N PRO A 146 6.50 5.47 -8.52
CA PRO A 146 7.59 6.40 -8.73
C PRO A 146 7.07 7.80 -9.10
N VAL A 147 6.47 8.50 -8.13
CA VAL A 147 5.88 9.82 -8.33
C VAL A 147 6.94 10.90 -8.28
N LYS A 148 6.97 11.78 -9.31
CA LYS A 148 7.88 12.95 -9.41
C LYS A 148 9.37 12.60 -9.30
N VAL A 149 9.76 11.48 -9.89
CA VAL A 149 11.14 11.02 -9.99
C VAL A 149 11.40 10.53 -11.42
N ASP A 150 12.63 10.64 -11.89
CA ASP A 150 13.03 10.02 -13.16
C ASP A 150 12.97 8.49 -13.04
N LEU A 151 12.14 7.88 -13.89
CA LEU A 151 11.87 6.45 -13.83
C LEU A 151 13.12 5.59 -14.06
N ALA A 152 13.94 5.98 -15.05
CA ALA A 152 15.12 5.19 -15.39
C ALA A 152 16.12 5.18 -14.23
N THR A 153 16.39 6.35 -13.66
CA THR A 153 17.29 6.51 -12.51
C THR A 153 16.77 5.78 -11.26
N TYR A 154 15.46 5.83 -11.00
CA TYR A 154 14.88 5.16 -9.83
C TYR A 154 14.82 3.65 -9.99
N LEU A 155 14.43 3.14 -11.17
CA LEU A 155 14.20 1.71 -11.37
C LEU A 155 15.48 0.91 -11.69
N ALA A 156 16.49 1.55 -12.29
CA ALA A 156 17.71 0.83 -12.68
C ALA A 156 18.37 0.07 -11.51
N PRO A 157 18.55 0.66 -10.30
CA PRO A 157 19.13 -0.04 -9.16
C PRO A 157 18.25 -1.16 -8.57
N LEU A 158 16.95 -1.19 -8.93
CA LEU A 158 16.00 -2.18 -8.42
C LEU A 158 15.92 -3.44 -9.28
N ARG A 159 16.37 -3.37 -10.54
CA ARG A 159 16.24 -4.46 -11.53
C ARG A 159 16.78 -5.81 -11.06
N GLY A 160 17.90 -5.82 -10.34
CA GLY A 160 18.55 -7.06 -9.86
C GLY A 160 17.77 -7.78 -8.73
N ILE A 161 16.69 -7.16 -8.20
CA ILE A 161 15.86 -7.73 -7.15
C ILE A 161 14.61 -8.41 -7.73
N PHE A 162 14.16 -7.98 -8.93
CA PHE A 162 13.08 -8.63 -9.63
C PHE A 162 13.52 -10.03 -10.09
N ARG A 163 12.68 -11.04 -9.86
CA ARG A 163 12.96 -12.39 -10.36
C ARG A 163 12.98 -12.38 -11.90
N PRO A 164 14.00 -13.00 -12.54
CA PRO A 164 13.99 -13.19 -13.99
C PRO A 164 12.98 -14.24 -14.47
N ASP A 165 12.31 -14.97 -13.58
CA ASP A 165 11.63 -16.23 -13.88
C ASP A 165 10.13 -16.12 -14.21
N HIS A 166 9.58 -14.95 -14.38
CA HIS A 166 8.27 -14.80 -15.01
C HIS A 166 8.44 -14.35 -16.46
N ASN A 167 8.83 -15.32 -17.30
CA ASN A 167 8.54 -15.26 -18.73
C ASN A 167 7.02 -15.36 -18.86
N PRO A 168 6.29 -14.37 -19.38
CA PRO A 168 4.88 -14.55 -19.69
C PRO A 168 4.79 -15.56 -20.83
N VAL A 169 4.20 -16.71 -20.56
CA VAL A 169 3.72 -17.65 -21.56
C VAL A 169 2.47 -17.08 -22.21
#